data_5c1d465bbcb25e22f17f5fe849f6fd56
#
_entry.id   5c1d465bbcb25e22f17f5fe849f6fd56
#
_cell.length_a   1.000
_cell.length_b   1.000
_cell.length_c   1.000
_cell.angle_alpha   90.00
_cell.angle_beta   90.00
_cell.angle_gamma   90.00
#
_symmetry.space_group_name_H-M   'P 1'
#
loop_
_entity.id
_entity.type
_entity.pdbx_description
1 polymer ?
#
loop_
_entity_poly.entity_id
_entity_poly.type
_entity_poly.pdbx_seq_one_letter_code
_entity_poly.pdbx_strand_id
1 'polypeptide(L)'
;HGSGGDGILVVSARVRDGSAYRLVDGTIMDGDEIGHHLSNMISGQYSLGGHRDIALIEYCVKFDPIFSECAYRGIPDIRVIVFRGYPVMAMLRLPTRRSHGKANLHQGAVGAGLNLASGETTCAVIGNSLVTEHPDTGAAIAGRQIPRWEYLLDFAARCYELTGLGYLGVDIVLDHDQGPMLLELNVRPGLN
;
A
#
# COMPACT_ATOMS: atom_id res chain seq x y z
N HIS A 1 0.61 13.86 -8.51
CA HIS A 1 -0.07 12.80 -7.76
C HIS A 1 -0.83 13.37 -6.57
N GLY A 2 -2.07 12.91 -6.35
CA GLY A 2 -2.85 13.21 -5.16
C GLY A 2 -2.17 12.64 -3.91
N SER A 3 -2.25 13.36 -2.78
CA SER A 3 -1.76 12.84 -1.50
C SER A 3 -2.79 11.92 -0.87
N GLY A 4 -2.33 10.88 -0.15
CA GLY A 4 -3.22 10.01 0.63
C GLY A 4 -4.14 9.10 -0.19
N GLY A 5 -3.84 8.87 -1.48
CA GLY A 5 -4.63 8.02 -2.36
C GLY A 5 -5.91 8.66 -2.91
N ASP A 6 -5.98 10.00 -2.94
CA ASP A 6 -7.09 10.71 -3.57
C ASP A 6 -7.00 10.59 -5.10
N GLY A 7 -8.15 10.40 -5.74
CA GLY A 7 -8.24 10.21 -7.20
C GLY A 7 -7.95 8.77 -7.68
N ILE A 8 -7.54 7.85 -6.81
CA ILE A 8 -7.34 6.44 -7.18
C ILE A 8 -8.68 5.76 -7.41
N LEU A 9 -8.82 5.09 -8.56
CA LEU A 9 -9.95 4.27 -8.93
C LEU A 9 -9.50 2.82 -9.07
N VAL A 10 -10.05 1.91 -8.25
CA VAL A 10 -9.67 0.49 -8.31
C VAL A 10 -10.78 -0.30 -8.99
N VAL A 11 -10.49 -0.74 -10.23
CA VAL A 11 -11.40 -1.52 -11.05
C VAL A 11 -11.16 -3.02 -10.82
N SER A 12 -12.17 -3.73 -10.33
CA SER A 12 -12.10 -5.18 -10.08
C SER A 12 -12.52 -6.04 -11.27
N ALA A 13 -13.42 -5.55 -12.10
CA ALA A 13 -13.90 -6.29 -13.26
C ALA A 13 -14.56 -5.38 -14.31
N ARG A 14 -14.61 -5.86 -15.55
CA ARG A 14 -15.48 -5.33 -16.58
C ARG A 14 -16.84 -6.06 -16.53
N VAL A 15 -17.95 -5.33 -16.66
CA VAL A 15 -19.29 -5.94 -16.71
C VAL A 15 -19.43 -6.74 -18.01
N ARG A 16 -20.22 -7.84 -17.97
CA ARG A 16 -20.26 -8.85 -19.07
C ARG A 16 -20.57 -8.31 -20.45
N ASP A 17 -21.42 -7.29 -20.57
CA ASP A 17 -21.73 -6.64 -21.84
C ASP A 17 -20.66 -5.65 -22.32
N GLY A 18 -19.65 -5.42 -21.48
CA GLY A 18 -18.55 -4.51 -21.77
C GLY A 18 -18.89 -3.02 -21.65
N SER A 19 -20.09 -2.66 -21.22
CA SER A 19 -20.57 -1.27 -21.15
C SER A 19 -20.10 -0.53 -19.91
N ALA A 20 -19.74 -1.26 -18.83
CA ALA A 20 -19.38 -0.66 -17.55
C ALA A 20 -18.29 -1.44 -16.84
N TYR A 21 -17.79 -0.84 -15.77
CA TYR A 21 -16.73 -1.36 -14.91
C TYR A 21 -17.20 -1.43 -13.46
N ARG A 22 -16.88 -2.53 -12.79
CA ARG A 22 -17.15 -2.71 -11.36
C ARG A 22 -15.91 -2.32 -10.55
N LEU A 23 -16.09 -1.45 -9.57
CA LEU A 23 -15.05 -1.09 -8.61
C LEU A 23 -14.97 -2.12 -7.48
N VAL A 24 -13.88 -2.06 -6.70
CA VAL A 24 -13.66 -2.96 -5.56
C VAL A 24 -14.72 -2.78 -4.45
N ASP A 25 -15.26 -1.58 -4.28
CA ASP A 25 -16.36 -1.29 -3.34
C ASP A 25 -17.74 -1.77 -3.82
N GLY A 26 -17.81 -2.33 -5.04
CA GLY A 26 -19.03 -2.80 -5.68
C GLY A 26 -19.75 -1.77 -6.55
N THR A 27 -19.33 -0.52 -6.56
CA THR A 27 -19.85 0.54 -7.44
C THR A 27 -19.66 0.15 -8.90
N ILE A 28 -20.64 0.48 -9.73
CA ILE A 28 -20.56 0.30 -11.19
C ILE A 28 -20.44 1.68 -11.81
N MET A 29 -19.42 1.87 -12.66
CA MET A 29 -19.21 3.08 -13.45
C MET A 29 -19.21 2.73 -14.93
N ASP A 30 -19.89 3.52 -15.73
CA ASP A 30 -19.83 3.41 -17.18
C ASP A 30 -18.58 4.08 -17.78
N GLY A 31 -18.44 4.01 -19.09
CA GLY A 31 -17.30 4.59 -19.81
C GLY A 31 -17.21 6.11 -19.69
N ASP A 32 -18.35 6.78 -19.65
CA ASP A 32 -18.41 8.25 -19.57
C ASP A 32 -18.03 8.72 -18.16
N GLU A 33 -18.51 8.04 -17.13
CA GLU A 33 -18.14 8.32 -15.72
C GLU A 33 -16.64 8.12 -15.47
N ILE A 34 -16.04 7.05 -16.02
CA ILE A 34 -14.59 6.83 -15.94
C ILE A 34 -13.84 7.91 -16.74
N GLY A 35 -14.32 8.24 -17.95
CA GLY A 35 -13.74 9.31 -18.76
C GLY A 35 -13.77 10.67 -18.04
N HIS A 36 -14.86 10.97 -17.35
CA HIS A 36 -14.98 12.18 -16.53
C HIS A 36 -13.99 12.16 -15.35
N HIS A 37 -13.87 11.04 -14.64
CA HIS A 37 -12.90 10.87 -13.57
C HIS A 37 -11.46 11.08 -14.05
N LEU A 38 -11.07 10.47 -15.17
CA LEU A 38 -9.76 10.65 -15.79
C LEU A 38 -9.51 12.11 -16.19
N SER A 39 -10.51 12.78 -16.72
CA SER A 39 -10.43 14.21 -17.08
C SER A 39 -10.18 15.08 -15.86
N ASN A 40 -10.83 14.78 -14.74
CA ASN A 40 -10.62 15.45 -13.46
C ASN A 40 -9.20 15.23 -12.95
N MET A 41 -8.65 14.00 -13.06
CA MET A 41 -7.25 13.72 -12.71
C MET A 41 -6.28 14.55 -13.55
N ILE A 42 -6.43 14.52 -14.86
CA ILE A 42 -5.54 15.23 -15.81
C ILE A 42 -5.63 16.74 -15.62
N SER A 43 -6.80 17.27 -15.29
CA SER A 43 -6.98 18.70 -15.01
C SER A 43 -6.31 19.17 -13.73
N GLY A 44 -5.86 18.24 -12.88
CA GLY A 44 -5.17 18.55 -11.61
C GLY A 44 -6.07 18.64 -10.39
N GLN A 45 -7.33 18.18 -10.48
CA GLN A 45 -8.28 18.25 -9.35
C GLN A 45 -7.77 17.52 -8.10
N TYR A 46 -6.98 16.45 -8.28
CA TYR A 46 -6.41 15.66 -7.19
C TYR A 46 -4.93 15.96 -6.95
N SER A 47 -4.31 16.84 -7.73
CA SER A 47 -2.89 17.16 -7.60
C SER A 47 -2.63 18.20 -6.51
N LEU A 48 -1.48 18.12 -5.86
CA LEU A 48 -1.01 19.14 -4.94
C LEU A 48 -0.75 20.44 -5.70
N GLY A 49 -1.51 21.49 -5.35
CA GLY A 49 -1.40 22.80 -5.99
C GLY A 49 -2.22 22.99 -7.27
N GLY A 50 -3.08 22.03 -7.64
CA GLY A 50 -4.00 22.16 -8.79
C GLY A 50 -3.31 22.17 -10.16
N HIS A 51 -2.07 21.67 -10.24
CA HIS A 51 -1.36 21.57 -11.51
C HIS A 51 -1.84 20.36 -12.33
N ARG A 52 -1.80 20.45 -13.64
CA ARG A 52 -2.08 19.33 -14.54
C ARG A 52 -1.26 18.10 -14.14
N ASP A 53 -1.89 16.95 -14.19
CA ASP A 53 -1.31 15.67 -13.82
C ASP A 53 -1.44 14.65 -14.94
N ILE A 54 -0.94 13.44 -14.73
CA ILE A 54 -0.97 12.32 -15.66
C ILE A 54 -1.79 11.20 -15.02
N ALA A 55 -2.74 10.65 -15.77
CA ALA A 55 -3.45 9.44 -15.37
C ALA A 55 -2.56 8.22 -15.68
N LEU A 56 -2.22 7.45 -14.63
CA LEU A 56 -1.52 6.17 -14.75
C LEU A 56 -2.53 5.03 -14.61
N ILE A 57 -2.43 4.04 -15.48
CA ILE A 57 -3.21 2.80 -15.39
C ILE A 57 -2.23 1.70 -15.04
N GLU A 58 -2.44 1.10 -13.89
CA GLU A 58 -1.56 0.09 -13.33
C GLU A 58 -2.28 -1.24 -13.14
N TYR A 59 -1.51 -2.30 -12.97
CA TYR A 59 -2.03 -3.60 -12.60
C TYR A 59 -2.74 -3.52 -11.25
N CYS A 60 -3.94 -4.10 -11.16
CA CYS A 60 -4.65 -4.22 -9.90
C CYS A 60 -4.06 -5.39 -9.10
N VAL A 61 -3.35 -5.06 -8.02
CA VAL A 61 -2.71 -6.05 -7.15
C VAL A 61 -3.77 -7.01 -6.60
N LYS A 62 -3.51 -8.30 -6.71
CA LYS A 62 -4.35 -9.35 -6.14
C LYS A 62 -3.87 -9.67 -4.73
N PHE A 63 -4.75 -9.54 -3.78
CA PHE A 63 -4.45 -9.77 -2.37
C PHE A 63 -3.88 -11.17 -2.10
N ASP A 64 -2.70 -11.23 -1.47
CA ASP A 64 -2.16 -12.50 -0.98
C ASP A 64 -2.88 -12.89 0.32
N PRO A 65 -3.48 -14.09 0.39
CA PRO A 65 -4.29 -14.51 1.53
C PRO A 65 -3.53 -14.60 2.86
N ILE A 66 -2.20 -14.54 2.85
CA ILE A 66 -1.38 -14.61 4.08
C ILE A 66 -1.74 -13.53 5.12
N PHE A 67 -2.26 -12.39 4.68
CA PHE A 67 -2.68 -11.31 5.56
C PHE A 67 -4.21 -11.18 5.69
N SER A 68 -4.99 -12.13 5.15
CA SER A 68 -6.46 -12.03 5.11
C SER A 68 -7.11 -11.86 6.49
N GLU A 69 -6.51 -12.45 7.51
CA GLU A 69 -6.99 -12.36 8.90
C GLU A 69 -6.72 -11.01 9.55
N CYS A 70 -5.71 -10.26 9.09
CA CYS A 70 -5.28 -9.00 9.71
C CYS A 70 -5.35 -7.80 8.77
N ALA A 71 -6.27 -7.82 7.80
CA ALA A 71 -6.51 -6.69 6.90
C ALA A 71 -8.00 -6.41 6.75
N TYR A 72 -8.37 -5.14 6.70
CA TYR A 72 -9.73 -4.71 6.42
C TYR A 72 -9.83 -4.08 5.03
N ARG A 73 -10.47 -4.79 4.09
CA ARG A 73 -10.82 -4.32 2.73
C ARG A 73 -9.69 -3.75 1.86
N GLY A 74 -8.45 -3.78 2.31
CA GLY A 74 -7.32 -3.23 1.58
C GLY A 74 -6.17 -4.21 1.53
N ILE A 75 -5.12 -3.82 0.84
CA ILE A 75 -3.91 -4.62 0.70
C ILE A 75 -2.88 -4.10 1.71
N PRO A 76 -2.41 -4.94 2.64
CA PRO A 76 -1.27 -4.64 3.48
C PRO A 76 -0.03 -4.38 2.63
N ASP A 77 0.80 -3.48 3.07
CA ASP A 77 2.11 -3.25 2.47
C ASP A 77 3.23 -3.34 3.50
N ILE A 78 4.42 -3.59 2.98
CA ILE A 78 5.65 -3.66 3.74
C ILE A 78 6.48 -2.43 3.38
N ARG A 79 6.64 -1.52 4.34
CA ARG A 79 7.55 -0.39 4.20
C ARG A 79 8.92 -0.76 4.71
N VAL A 80 9.93 -0.71 3.85
CA VAL A 80 11.33 -0.86 4.23
C VAL A 80 12.02 0.48 4.12
N ILE A 81 12.68 0.91 5.18
CA ILE A 81 13.54 2.10 5.16
C ILE A 81 14.95 1.65 4.77
N VAL A 82 15.46 2.25 3.72
CA VAL A 82 16.80 1.97 3.19
C VAL A 82 17.69 3.20 3.34
N PHE A 83 18.84 3.01 3.95
CA PHE A 83 19.86 4.03 4.11
C PHE A 83 21.13 3.60 3.36
N ARG A 84 21.50 4.33 2.31
CA ARG A 84 22.67 4.06 1.44
C ARG A 84 22.74 2.61 0.95
N GLY A 85 21.61 2.04 0.57
CA GLY A 85 21.50 0.66 0.10
C GLY A 85 21.33 -0.40 1.20
N TYR A 86 21.30 0.00 2.47
CA TYR A 86 21.11 -0.93 3.59
C TYR A 86 19.71 -0.79 4.19
N PRO A 87 18.90 -1.84 4.24
CA PRO A 87 17.66 -1.86 5.02
C PRO A 87 17.99 -1.63 6.51
N VAL A 88 17.41 -0.58 7.10
CA VAL A 88 17.68 -0.20 8.49
C VAL A 88 16.47 -0.33 9.41
N MET A 89 15.27 -0.34 8.83
CA MET A 89 14.01 -0.52 9.55
C MET A 89 12.95 -1.06 8.59
N ALA A 90 12.00 -1.83 9.11
CA ALA A 90 10.85 -2.28 8.35
C ALA A 90 9.60 -2.32 9.20
N MET A 91 8.45 -2.11 8.57
CA MET A 91 7.13 -2.25 9.17
C MET A 91 6.13 -2.85 8.19
N LEU A 92 5.18 -3.60 8.72
CA LEU A 92 3.98 -4.04 8.03
C LEU A 92 2.87 -3.03 8.33
N ARG A 93 2.23 -2.48 7.30
CA ARG A 93 1.10 -1.56 7.46
C ARG A 93 -0.19 -2.30 7.12
N LEU A 94 -1.09 -2.35 8.09
CA LEU A 94 -2.34 -3.11 7.98
C LEU A 94 -3.53 -2.16 7.84
N PRO A 95 -4.27 -2.26 6.74
CA PRO A 95 -5.49 -1.47 6.53
C PRO A 95 -6.55 -1.73 7.59
N THR A 96 -7.21 -0.67 8.06
CA THR A 96 -8.32 -0.73 9.01
C THR A 96 -9.59 -0.10 8.43
N ARG A 97 -10.70 -0.26 9.12
CA ARG A 97 -11.93 0.48 8.82
C ARG A 97 -11.72 1.98 8.93
N ARG A 98 -10.95 2.42 9.95
CA ARG A 98 -10.63 3.84 10.16
C ARG A 98 -9.81 4.43 9.01
N SER A 99 -8.91 3.65 8.43
CA SER A 99 -8.12 4.07 7.27
C SER A 99 -8.85 3.87 5.93
N HIS A 100 -10.13 3.46 5.95
CA HIS A 100 -10.92 3.16 4.76
C HIS A 100 -10.27 2.12 3.84
N GLY A 101 -9.58 1.12 4.42
CA GLY A 101 -8.88 0.10 3.65
C GLY A 101 -7.53 0.56 3.08
N LYS A 102 -7.02 1.71 3.46
CA LYS A 102 -5.69 2.20 3.04
C LYS A 102 -4.63 1.80 4.06
N ALA A 103 -3.46 1.37 3.60
CA ALA A 103 -2.30 1.07 4.45
C ALA A 103 -1.55 2.37 4.87
N ASN A 104 -2.29 3.38 5.30
CA ASN A 104 -1.77 4.70 5.65
C ASN A 104 -1.92 4.96 7.15
N LEU A 105 -0.77 5.05 7.85
CA LEU A 105 -0.72 5.25 9.30
C LEU A 105 -1.40 6.55 9.74
N HIS A 106 -1.22 7.64 9.01
CA HIS A 106 -1.85 8.93 9.31
C HIS A 106 -3.38 8.88 9.19
N GLN A 107 -3.91 7.95 8.42
CA GLN A 107 -5.35 7.72 8.27
C GLN A 107 -5.89 6.67 9.23
N GLY A 108 -5.03 6.07 10.07
CA GLY A 108 -5.44 5.14 11.11
C GLY A 108 -5.23 3.66 10.76
N ALA A 109 -4.36 3.34 9.81
CA ALA A 109 -3.85 1.98 9.65
C ALA A 109 -3.00 1.57 10.84
N VAL A 110 -2.86 0.25 11.06
CA VAL A 110 -1.93 -0.30 12.04
C VAL A 110 -0.53 -0.34 11.45
N GLY A 111 0.47 0.09 12.21
CA GLY A 111 1.88 -0.13 11.90
C GLY A 111 2.45 -1.20 12.81
N ALA A 112 2.86 -2.34 12.27
CA ALA A 112 3.54 -3.40 13.01
C ALA A 112 5.02 -3.42 12.67
N GLY A 113 5.90 -3.29 13.67
CA GLY A 113 7.35 -3.40 13.47
C GLY A 113 7.74 -4.78 12.96
N LEU A 114 8.75 -4.85 12.11
CA LEU A 114 9.32 -6.10 11.60
C LEU A 114 10.75 -6.27 12.11
N ASN A 115 11.04 -7.45 12.64
CA ASN A 115 12.41 -7.83 12.97
C ASN A 115 13.20 -8.00 11.66
N LEU A 116 14.24 -7.19 11.47
CA LEU A 116 15.02 -7.21 10.22
C LEU A 116 15.73 -8.56 9.98
N ALA A 117 16.11 -9.27 11.03
CA ALA A 117 16.79 -10.55 10.89
C ALA A 117 15.84 -11.69 10.52
N SER A 118 14.63 -11.69 11.08
CA SER A 118 13.70 -12.81 10.90
C SER A 118 12.52 -12.51 9.98
N GLY A 119 12.13 -11.24 9.81
CA GLY A 119 10.90 -10.87 9.10
C GLY A 119 9.63 -11.13 9.90
N GLU A 120 9.76 -11.34 11.21
CA GLU A 120 8.63 -11.57 12.09
C GLU A 120 8.07 -10.23 12.60
N THR A 121 6.75 -10.11 12.65
CA THR A 121 6.09 -8.94 13.23
C THR A 121 6.29 -8.89 14.75
N THR A 122 6.57 -7.70 15.25
CA THR A 122 6.81 -7.43 16.66
C THR A 122 5.64 -6.66 17.29
N CYS A 123 5.91 -5.52 17.94
CA CYS A 123 4.87 -4.66 18.47
C CYS A 123 4.13 -3.89 17.37
N ALA A 124 2.90 -3.51 17.63
CA ALA A 124 2.10 -2.74 16.71
C ALA A 124 1.51 -1.50 17.36
N VAL A 125 1.25 -0.48 16.54
CA VAL A 125 0.67 0.80 16.96
C VAL A 125 -0.45 1.25 16.02
N ILE A 126 -1.41 1.99 16.57
CA ILE A 126 -2.35 2.84 15.83
C ILE A 126 -2.21 4.26 16.37
N GLY A 127 -1.75 5.18 15.55
CA GLY A 127 -1.36 6.51 16.03
C GLY A 127 -0.29 6.35 17.13
N ASN A 128 -0.61 6.82 18.35
CA ASN A 128 0.31 6.76 19.50
C ASN A 128 -0.01 5.62 20.49
N SER A 129 -0.92 4.72 20.16
CA SER A 129 -1.37 3.66 21.06
C SER A 129 -0.84 2.31 20.63
N LEU A 130 -0.23 1.57 21.57
CA LEU A 130 0.13 0.17 21.36
C LEU A 130 -1.11 -0.69 21.21
N VAL A 131 -1.07 -1.62 20.27
CA VAL A 131 -2.12 -2.62 20.03
C VAL A 131 -1.51 -4.01 19.87
N THR A 132 -2.20 -5.03 20.34
CA THR A 132 -1.79 -6.44 20.21
C THR A 132 -2.58 -7.19 19.14
N GLU A 133 -3.77 -6.68 18.84
CA GLU A 133 -4.72 -7.27 17.89
C GLU A 133 -5.17 -6.23 16.87
N HIS A 134 -5.54 -6.70 15.70
CA HIS A 134 -6.12 -5.84 14.66
C HIS A 134 -7.52 -5.37 15.08
N PRO A 135 -7.81 -4.05 15.07
CA PRO A 135 -9.01 -3.48 15.71
C PRO A 135 -10.34 -3.94 15.08
N ASP A 136 -10.32 -4.31 13.81
CA ASP A 136 -11.53 -4.70 13.08
C ASP A 136 -11.72 -6.21 12.98
N THR A 137 -10.65 -7.00 13.10
CA THR A 137 -10.69 -8.46 12.93
C THR A 137 -10.44 -9.23 14.20
N GLY A 138 -9.81 -8.62 15.21
CA GLY A 138 -9.39 -9.29 16.43
C GLY A 138 -8.18 -10.23 16.27
N ALA A 139 -7.58 -10.27 15.07
CA ALA A 139 -6.45 -11.15 14.81
C ALA A 139 -5.18 -10.64 15.51
N ALA A 140 -4.43 -11.55 16.14
CA ALA A 140 -3.13 -11.23 16.73
C ALA A 140 -2.16 -10.72 15.65
N ILE A 141 -1.42 -9.66 15.96
CA ILE A 141 -0.51 -9.01 15.02
C ILE A 141 0.92 -9.52 15.19
N ALA A 142 1.41 -9.62 16.41
CA ALA A 142 2.77 -10.09 16.68
C ALA A 142 2.98 -11.57 16.34
N GLY A 143 4.21 -11.95 15.98
CA GLY A 143 4.59 -13.33 15.69
C GLY A 143 4.22 -13.80 14.27
N ARG A 144 3.79 -12.90 13.37
CA ARG A 144 3.51 -13.26 11.98
C ARG A 144 4.77 -13.20 11.13
N GLN A 145 5.01 -14.25 10.39
CA GLN A 145 6.18 -14.36 9.53
C GLN A 145 5.88 -13.78 8.14
N ILE A 146 6.72 -12.84 7.68
CA ILE A 146 6.67 -12.36 6.30
C ILE A 146 7.37 -13.39 5.40
N PRO A 147 6.72 -13.86 4.34
CA PRO A 147 7.31 -14.84 3.44
C PRO A 147 8.44 -14.20 2.61
N ARG A 148 9.44 -15.01 2.26
CA ARG A 148 10.56 -14.60 1.40
C ARG A 148 11.29 -13.36 1.90
N TRP A 149 11.46 -13.23 3.22
CA TRP A 149 11.93 -12.01 3.86
C TRP A 149 13.30 -11.51 3.34
N GLU A 150 14.27 -12.41 3.22
CA GLU A 150 15.60 -12.06 2.68
C GLU A 150 15.51 -11.47 1.26
N TYR A 151 14.66 -12.05 0.41
CA TYR A 151 14.42 -11.53 -0.92
C TYR A 151 13.82 -10.12 -0.89
N LEU A 152 12.88 -9.84 0.05
CA LEU A 152 12.27 -8.53 0.19
C LEU A 152 13.29 -7.48 0.64
N LEU A 153 14.22 -7.83 1.53
CA LEU A 153 15.29 -6.93 1.95
C LEU A 153 16.27 -6.64 0.80
N ASP A 154 16.68 -7.65 0.04
CA ASP A 154 17.52 -7.46 -1.15
C ASP A 154 16.81 -6.61 -2.21
N PHE A 155 15.54 -6.88 -2.46
CA PHE A 155 14.70 -6.11 -3.37
C PHE A 155 14.63 -4.63 -2.96
N ALA A 156 14.41 -4.34 -1.67
CA ALA A 156 14.39 -2.97 -1.16
C ALA A 156 15.77 -2.30 -1.27
N ALA A 157 16.84 -3.01 -0.93
CA ALA A 157 18.20 -2.51 -1.03
C ALA A 157 18.58 -2.06 -2.46
N ARG A 158 18.18 -2.83 -3.47
CA ARG A 158 18.42 -2.52 -4.90
C ARG A 158 17.71 -1.26 -5.37
N CYS A 159 16.65 -0.82 -4.70
CA CYS A 159 15.99 0.44 -5.05
C CYS A 159 16.91 1.66 -4.85
N TYR A 160 17.93 1.55 -4.00
CA TYR A 160 19.00 2.55 -3.90
C TYR A 160 19.79 2.68 -5.20
N GLU A 161 20.13 1.57 -5.85
CA GLU A 161 20.87 1.56 -7.11
C GLU A 161 20.10 2.23 -8.25
N LEU A 162 18.77 2.07 -8.25
CA LEU A 162 17.87 2.69 -9.24
C LEU A 162 17.77 4.20 -9.09
N THR A 163 17.81 4.71 -7.85
CA THR A 163 17.48 6.10 -7.55
C THR A 163 18.69 6.95 -7.14
N GLY A 164 19.72 6.33 -6.58
CA GLY A 164 20.85 7.02 -5.95
C GLY A 164 20.50 7.80 -4.67
N LEU A 165 19.24 7.64 -4.15
CA LEU A 165 18.76 8.34 -2.96
C LEU A 165 19.34 7.70 -1.70
N GLY A 166 20.14 8.43 -0.96
CA GLY A 166 20.78 7.93 0.26
C GLY A 166 19.84 7.60 1.42
N TYR A 167 18.59 8.02 1.35
CA TYR A 167 17.52 7.70 2.32
C TYR A 167 16.21 7.59 1.57
N LEU A 168 15.58 6.43 1.61
CA LEU A 168 14.32 6.19 0.93
C LEU A 168 13.45 5.18 1.68
N GLY A 169 12.15 5.32 1.52
CA GLY A 169 11.15 4.32 1.89
C GLY A 169 10.72 3.53 0.66
N VAL A 170 10.77 2.22 0.77
CA VAL A 170 10.35 1.28 -0.26
C VAL A 170 9.06 0.62 0.19
N ASP A 171 7.97 0.84 -0.52
CA ASP A 171 6.68 0.24 -0.23
C ASP A 171 6.47 -0.96 -1.15
N ILE A 172 6.33 -2.14 -0.55
CA ILE A 172 6.23 -3.42 -1.24
C ILE A 172 4.90 -4.07 -0.87
N VAL A 173 4.17 -4.52 -1.88
CA VAL A 173 2.97 -5.35 -1.70
C VAL A 173 3.26 -6.79 -2.11
N LEU A 174 2.53 -7.73 -1.51
CA LEU A 174 2.58 -9.13 -1.91
C LEU A 174 1.36 -9.44 -2.78
N ASP A 175 1.61 -9.65 -4.07
CA ASP A 175 0.60 -10.09 -5.01
C ASP A 175 0.53 -11.62 -5.03
N HIS A 176 -0.68 -12.17 -5.04
CA HIS A 176 -0.92 -13.61 -5.06
C HIS A 176 -0.26 -14.31 -6.26
N ASP A 177 -0.33 -13.70 -7.44
CA ASP A 177 0.13 -14.33 -8.69
C ASP A 177 1.58 -13.92 -9.04
N GLN A 178 1.94 -12.67 -8.77
CA GLN A 178 3.23 -12.08 -9.16
C GLN A 178 4.26 -12.11 -8.01
N GLY A 179 3.81 -12.34 -6.78
CA GLY A 179 4.68 -12.24 -5.60
C GLY A 179 4.96 -10.79 -5.21
N PRO A 180 6.15 -10.48 -4.67
CA PRO A 180 6.49 -9.14 -4.24
C PRO A 180 6.56 -8.13 -5.38
N MET A 181 5.87 -7.01 -5.24
CA MET A 181 5.82 -5.92 -6.20
C MET A 181 6.16 -4.60 -5.53
N LEU A 182 6.95 -3.77 -6.21
CA LEU A 182 7.18 -2.39 -5.80
C LEU A 182 5.92 -1.58 -6.03
N LEU A 183 5.40 -0.97 -4.97
CA LEU A 183 4.27 -0.07 -5.06
C LEU A 183 4.73 1.39 -5.24
N GLU A 184 5.65 1.84 -4.39
CA GLU A 184 6.05 3.23 -4.34
C GLU A 184 7.45 3.39 -3.74
N LEU A 185 8.17 4.44 -4.20
CA LEU A 185 9.42 4.90 -3.60
C LEU A 185 9.23 6.29 -2.99
N ASN A 186 9.53 6.43 -1.71
CA ASN A 186 9.34 7.65 -0.94
C ASN A 186 10.69 8.29 -0.61
N VAL A 187 10.93 9.52 -1.08
CA VAL A 187 12.18 10.29 -0.86
C VAL A 187 12.31 10.82 0.57
N ARG A 188 11.20 10.95 1.29
CA ARG A 188 11.13 11.41 2.70
C ARG A 188 10.12 10.54 3.44
N PRO A 189 10.45 9.25 3.67
CA PRO A 189 9.52 8.36 4.33
C PRO A 189 9.27 8.82 5.78
N GLY A 190 7.99 8.95 6.13
CA GLY A 190 7.59 9.11 7.52
C GLY A 190 7.87 7.84 8.32
N LEU A 191 8.25 8.01 9.59
CA LEU A 191 8.53 6.91 10.52
C LEU A 191 7.41 6.73 11.56
N ASN A 192 6.36 7.51 11.48
CA ASN A 192 5.19 7.57 12.38
C ASN A 192 3.89 7.37 11.63
#